data_1e064e338e0dc84b6585ed48312d8560
#
_entry.id   1e064e338e0dc84b6585ed48312d8560
#
_cell.length_a   1.000
_cell.length_b   1.000
_cell.length_c   1.000
_cell.angle_alpha   90.00
_cell.angle_beta   90.00
_cell.angle_gamma   90.00
#
_symmetry.space_group_name_H-M   'P 1'
#
loop_
_entity.id
_entity.type
_entity.pdbx_description
1 polymer ?
#
loop_
_entity_poly.entity_id
_entity_poly.type
_entity_poly.pdbx_seq_one_letter_code
_entity_poly.pdbx_strand_id
1 'polypeptide(L)'
;DGKVSLAWNQIYNQTANKNLESLLSKTKDINVVSPTWFSLVDRNGNLSTLADLDYVEKAHKKNIQVWALFNDFTDRNLTKKVLTSTKLRQRLVTNIMYYVDSYELDGVNIDFEYISKDIIDDYLQFLRELSVECRKNKIVLSIDNYAPSEWSGYFDREQQLKLADYLIIMNYDEHTSGSKEAGSVSSMSYAENSIKETINQAKDSSRIVGAIPFYTRAWKETPEEYSDGTGVFVEDAANGNYYLASEALGMEAAEKAYNRAGVKPSFDKTTGQNFVTYQKGHTTVSIWLEDETSVKSRLELMKKYNLAGAAYWSLGQEKADIWNIIDQYFE
;
A
#
# COMPACT_ATOMS: atom_id res chain seq x y z
N ASP A 1 -17.44 -12.57 10.00
CA ASP A 1 -16.48 -12.85 11.07
C ASP A 1 -15.22 -13.61 10.59
N GLY A 2 -14.72 -13.29 9.40
CA GLY A 2 -13.48 -13.86 8.86
C GLY A 2 -12.37 -12.83 8.78
N LYS A 3 -11.16 -13.28 8.41
CA LYS A 3 -10.01 -12.39 8.17
C LYS A 3 -10.24 -11.54 6.92
N VAL A 4 -9.74 -10.31 6.96
CA VAL A 4 -9.72 -9.42 5.80
C VAL A 4 -8.65 -9.88 4.81
N SER A 5 -9.03 -10.01 3.55
CA SER A 5 -8.13 -10.24 2.42
C SER A 5 -8.44 -9.19 1.36
N LEU A 6 -7.74 -8.07 1.45
CA LEU A 6 -7.99 -6.86 0.66
C LEU A 6 -6.94 -6.72 -0.43
N ALA A 7 -7.37 -6.53 -1.68
CA ALA A 7 -6.47 -6.14 -2.75
C ALA A 7 -6.75 -4.69 -3.18
N TRP A 8 -5.76 -3.83 -3.06
CA TRP A 8 -5.81 -2.53 -3.73
C TRP A 8 -5.71 -2.72 -5.23
N ASN A 9 -6.51 -1.97 -5.95
CA ASN A 9 -6.55 -1.98 -7.41
C ASN A 9 -6.29 -0.58 -7.93
N GLN A 10 -5.13 -0.38 -8.56
CA GLN A 10 -4.71 0.91 -9.09
C GLN A 10 -5.53 1.24 -10.34
N ILE A 11 -6.32 2.30 -10.25
CA ILE A 11 -7.15 2.81 -11.34
C ILE A 11 -6.63 4.21 -11.73
N TYR A 12 -6.07 4.33 -12.91
CA TYR A 12 -5.52 5.61 -13.43
C TYR A 12 -6.44 6.31 -14.43
N ASN A 13 -7.41 5.59 -14.97
CA ASN A 13 -8.38 6.12 -15.91
C ASN A 13 -9.67 5.30 -15.85
N GLN A 14 -10.74 5.82 -16.41
CA GLN A 14 -12.06 5.18 -16.37
C GLN A 14 -12.07 3.80 -17.03
N THR A 15 -11.32 3.62 -18.12
CA THR A 15 -11.25 2.35 -18.86
C THR A 15 -10.64 1.22 -18.03
N ALA A 16 -9.71 1.52 -17.12
CA ALA A 16 -9.06 0.53 -16.26
C ALA A 16 -10.05 -0.24 -15.38
N ASN A 17 -11.21 0.35 -15.05
CA ASN A 17 -12.26 -0.33 -14.29
C ASN A 17 -12.75 -1.63 -14.96
N LYS A 18 -12.67 -1.70 -16.29
CA LYS A 18 -13.11 -2.87 -17.05
C LYS A 18 -12.23 -4.11 -16.88
N ASN A 19 -11.06 -3.97 -16.29
CA ASN A 19 -10.10 -5.05 -16.11
C ASN A 19 -10.37 -5.91 -14.87
N LEU A 20 -11.33 -5.54 -14.02
CA LEU A 20 -11.56 -6.20 -12.74
C LEU A 20 -11.75 -7.72 -12.86
N GLU A 21 -12.63 -8.16 -13.73
CA GLU A 21 -12.93 -9.59 -13.88
C GLU A 21 -11.70 -10.39 -14.30
N SER A 22 -10.92 -9.85 -15.24
CA SER A 22 -9.67 -10.47 -15.70
C SER A 22 -8.65 -10.56 -14.55
N LEU A 23 -8.49 -9.49 -13.77
CA LEU A 23 -7.59 -9.46 -12.63
C LEU A 23 -8.01 -10.47 -11.55
N LEU A 24 -9.30 -10.55 -11.26
CA LEU A 24 -9.85 -11.45 -10.24
C LEU A 24 -9.84 -12.92 -10.68
N SER A 25 -9.81 -13.22 -11.97
CA SER A 25 -9.88 -14.59 -12.48
C SER A 25 -8.73 -15.48 -12.00
N LYS A 26 -7.60 -14.89 -11.63
CA LYS A 26 -6.39 -15.59 -11.16
C LYS A 26 -6.28 -15.62 -9.64
N THR A 27 -7.16 -14.93 -8.93
CA THR A 27 -7.07 -14.74 -7.47
C THR A 27 -7.82 -15.81 -6.70
N LYS A 28 -7.44 -15.96 -5.44
CA LYS A 28 -8.14 -16.75 -4.43
C LYS A 28 -8.23 -15.95 -3.14
N ASP A 29 -9.30 -16.18 -2.39
CA ASP A 29 -9.48 -15.64 -1.03
C ASP A 29 -9.45 -14.12 -0.89
N ILE A 30 -9.64 -13.37 -1.97
CA ILE A 30 -9.94 -11.95 -1.88
C ILE A 30 -11.40 -11.81 -1.45
N ASN A 31 -11.64 -11.06 -0.37
CA ASN A 31 -12.98 -10.70 0.06
C ASN A 31 -13.26 -9.19 -0.01
N VAL A 32 -12.23 -8.38 -0.26
CA VAL A 32 -12.35 -6.93 -0.44
C VAL A 32 -11.45 -6.48 -1.58
N VAL A 33 -11.97 -5.63 -2.46
CA VAL A 33 -11.17 -4.83 -3.40
C VAL A 33 -11.24 -3.36 -3.03
N SER A 34 -10.12 -2.67 -3.15
CA SER A 34 -10.03 -1.24 -2.87
C SER A 34 -9.51 -0.50 -4.10
N PRO A 35 -10.40 -0.07 -4.99
CA PRO A 35 -9.99 0.70 -6.16
C PRO A 35 -9.57 2.12 -5.78
N THR A 36 -8.53 2.63 -6.42
CA THR A 36 -7.99 3.97 -6.16
C THR A 36 -8.80 5.03 -6.89
N TRP A 37 -10.03 5.24 -6.47
CA TRP A 37 -11.03 6.02 -7.20
C TRP A 37 -11.12 7.48 -6.86
N PHE A 38 -10.79 7.87 -5.62
CA PHE A 38 -11.15 9.21 -5.12
C PHE A 38 -9.94 9.96 -4.61
N SER A 39 -9.88 11.25 -4.96
CA SER A 39 -8.86 12.17 -4.44
C SER A 39 -9.50 13.48 -4.01
N LEU A 40 -9.07 14.02 -2.87
CA LEU A 40 -9.39 15.39 -2.47
C LEU A 40 -8.81 16.34 -3.52
N VAL A 41 -9.66 17.12 -4.20
CA VAL A 41 -9.25 17.83 -5.42
C VAL A 41 -9.24 19.35 -5.28
N ASP A 42 -10.02 19.92 -4.35
CA ASP A 42 -10.10 21.36 -4.21
C ASP A 42 -10.32 21.85 -2.77
N ARG A 43 -10.24 23.15 -2.57
CA ARG A 43 -10.37 23.82 -1.27
C ARG A 43 -11.78 23.76 -0.68
N ASN A 44 -12.75 23.29 -1.42
CA ASN A 44 -14.14 23.15 -0.97
C ASN A 44 -14.46 21.76 -0.43
N GLY A 45 -13.49 20.87 -0.36
CA GLY A 45 -13.68 19.50 0.09
C GLY A 45 -14.31 18.60 -0.97
N ASN A 46 -14.24 18.99 -2.25
CA ASN A 46 -14.70 18.16 -3.35
C ASN A 46 -13.70 17.06 -3.70
N LEU A 47 -14.23 15.96 -4.25
CA LEU A 47 -13.47 14.79 -4.65
C LEU A 47 -13.49 14.64 -6.16
N SER A 48 -12.34 14.32 -6.75
CA SER A 48 -12.30 13.74 -8.09
C SER A 48 -12.65 12.25 -8.00
N THR A 49 -13.21 11.69 -9.07
CA THR A 49 -13.65 10.30 -9.04
C THR A 49 -13.40 9.59 -10.36
N LEU A 50 -13.04 8.30 -10.24
CA LEU A 50 -13.00 7.33 -11.33
C LEU A 50 -13.97 6.17 -11.05
N ALA A 51 -14.91 6.35 -10.14
CA ALA A 51 -15.83 5.30 -9.71
C ALA A 51 -16.71 4.80 -10.86
N ASP A 52 -17.08 3.53 -10.77
CA ASP A 52 -17.86 2.82 -11.77
C ASP A 52 -18.80 1.83 -11.07
N LEU A 53 -20.11 2.03 -11.24
CA LEU A 53 -21.11 1.16 -10.62
C LEU A 53 -21.04 -0.28 -11.16
N ASP A 54 -20.75 -0.45 -12.45
CA ASP A 54 -20.56 -1.79 -13.04
C ASP A 54 -19.43 -2.58 -12.37
N TYR A 55 -18.34 -1.90 -11.99
CA TYR A 55 -17.26 -2.49 -11.22
C TYR A 55 -17.75 -3.05 -9.87
N VAL A 56 -18.54 -2.25 -9.16
CA VAL A 56 -19.11 -2.67 -7.86
C VAL A 56 -20.04 -3.86 -8.02
N GLU A 57 -20.91 -3.84 -9.02
CA GLU A 57 -21.82 -4.95 -9.32
C GLU A 57 -21.07 -6.24 -9.64
N LYS A 58 -20.00 -6.17 -10.42
CA LYS A 58 -19.13 -7.31 -10.74
C LYS A 58 -18.43 -7.88 -9.51
N ALA A 59 -17.93 -7.01 -8.63
CA ALA A 59 -17.34 -7.44 -7.36
C ALA A 59 -18.39 -8.16 -6.48
N HIS A 60 -19.56 -7.57 -6.33
CA HIS A 60 -20.65 -8.13 -5.53
C HIS A 60 -21.12 -9.50 -6.04
N LYS A 61 -21.17 -9.71 -7.35
CA LYS A 61 -21.50 -11.03 -7.93
C LYS A 61 -20.52 -12.12 -7.51
N LYS A 62 -19.31 -11.76 -7.11
CA LYS A 62 -18.29 -12.68 -6.61
C LYS A 62 -18.20 -12.70 -5.08
N ASN A 63 -19.16 -12.10 -4.39
CA ASN A 63 -19.16 -11.91 -2.93
C ASN A 63 -17.93 -11.14 -2.43
N ILE A 64 -17.44 -10.20 -3.21
CA ILE A 64 -16.33 -9.33 -2.87
C ILE A 64 -16.88 -7.94 -2.55
N GLN A 65 -16.51 -7.42 -1.38
CA GLN A 65 -16.84 -6.06 -0.97
C GLN A 65 -15.96 -5.05 -1.68
N VAL A 66 -16.46 -3.82 -1.83
CA VAL A 66 -15.70 -2.70 -2.38
C VAL A 66 -15.52 -1.64 -1.30
N TRP A 67 -14.29 -1.47 -0.83
CA TRP A 67 -13.90 -0.39 0.08
C TRP A 67 -13.03 0.58 -0.71
N ALA A 68 -13.66 1.51 -1.40
CA ALA A 68 -12.94 2.41 -2.29
C ALA A 68 -11.94 3.27 -1.52
N LEU A 69 -10.80 3.52 -2.15
CA LEU A 69 -9.72 4.32 -1.58
C LEU A 69 -9.96 5.81 -1.86
N PHE A 70 -9.79 6.62 -0.82
CA PHE A 70 -9.84 8.07 -0.83
C PHE A 70 -8.49 8.61 -0.37
N ASN A 71 -7.80 9.34 -1.23
CA ASN A 71 -6.49 9.92 -0.93
C ASN A 71 -6.50 11.45 -0.94
N ASP A 72 -5.39 12.04 -0.47
CA ASP A 72 -5.17 13.48 -0.40
C ASP A 72 -3.91 13.93 -1.17
N PHE A 73 -3.51 13.18 -2.20
CA PHE A 73 -2.22 13.36 -2.86
C PHE A 73 -2.14 14.56 -3.81
N THR A 74 -3.21 15.32 -3.97
CA THR A 74 -3.23 16.48 -4.87
C THR A 74 -2.29 17.58 -4.40
N ASP A 75 -2.42 17.99 -3.12
CA ASP A 75 -1.63 19.09 -2.57
C ASP A 75 -1.67 19.10 -1.03
N ARG A 76 -0.51 19.26 -0.38
CA ARG A 76 -0.41 19.32 1.10
C ARG A 76 -1.18 20.49 1.71
N ASN A 77 -1.14 21.65 1.06
CA ASN A 77 -1.84 22.82 1.54
C ASN A 77 -3.35 22.66 1.48
N LEU A 78 -3.81 21.91 0.48
CA LEU A 78 -5.21 21.56 0.31
C LEU A 78 -5.71 20.69 1.45
N THR A 79 -4.99 19.64 1.81
CA THR A 79 -5.30 18.78 2.94
C THR A 79 -5.42 19.58 4.23
N LYS A 80 -4.43 20.42 4.51
CA LYS A 80 -4.45 21.31 5.69
C LYS A 80 -5.64 22.26 5.67
N LYS A 81 -5.91 22.88 4.55
CA LYS A 81 -7.01 23.85 4.41
C LYS A 81 -8.36 23.20 4.71
N VAL A 82 -8.59 22.02 4.17
CA VAL A 82 -9.88 21.32 4.36
C VAL A 82 -10.02 20.76 5.76
N LEU A 83 -9.00 20.10 6.29
CA LEU A 83 -9.09 19.44 7.60
C LEU A 83 -9.16 20.41 8.77
N THR A 84 -8.54 21.59 8.66
CA THR A 84 -8.55 22.59 9.74
C THR A 84 -9.83 23.43 9.81
N SER A 85 -10.75 23.27 8.87
CA SER A 85 -12.03 23.96 8.83
C SER A 85 -13.18 23.02 9.14
N THR A 86 -13.94 23.29 10.20
CA THR A 86 -15.14 22.51 10.55
C THR A 86 -16.10 22.40 9.38
N LYS A 87 -16.38 23.50 8.70
CA LYS A 87 -17.28 23.53 7.55
C LYS A 87 -16.77 22.68 6.39
N LEU A 88 -15.47 22.74 6.10
CA LEU A 88 -14.89 22.00 4.98
C LEU A 88 -14.73 20.51 5.30
N ARG A 89 -14.43 20.14 6.56
CA ARG A 89 -14.47 18.76 6.99
C ARG A 89 -15.86 18.15 6.83
N GLN A 90 -16.89 18.86 7.27
CA GLN A 90 -18.28 18.42 7.13
C GLN A 90 -18.65 18.22 5.66
N ARG A 91 -18.21 19.12 4.78
CA ARG A 91 -18.43 18.99 3.34
C ARG A 91 -17.71 17.78 2.76
N LEU A 92 -16.46 17.56 3.18
CA LEU A 92 -15.69 16.39 2.75
C LEU A 92 -16.38 15.08 3.19
N VAL A 93 -16.80 14.98 4.43
CA VAL A 93 -17.56 13.81 4.94
C VAL A 93 -18.86 13.61 4.16
N THR A 94 -19.61 14.68 3.91
CA THR A 94 -20.84 14.62 3.12
C THR A 94 -20.55 14.12 1.70
N ASN A 95 -19.49 14.59 1.07
CA ASN A 95 -19.10 14.16 -0.28
C ASN A 95 -18.67 12.69 -0.31
N ILE A 96 -17.91 12.24 0.69
CA ILE A 96 -17.55 10.82 0.82
C ILE A 96 -18.79 9.95 0.91
N MET A 97 -19.72 10.29 1.79
CA MET A 97 -20.96 9.51 2.00
C MET A 97 -21.88 9.57 0.78
N TYR A 98 -21.91 10.67 0.04
CA TYR A 98 -22.61 10.78 -1.23
C TYR A 98 -22.11 9.72 -2.22
N TYR A 99 -20.80 9.55 -2.35
CA TYR A 99 -20.23 8.54 -3.25
C TYR A 99 -20.43 7.11 -2.72
N VAL A 100 -20.37 6.92 -1.40
CA VAL A 100 -20.67 5.62 -0.79
C VAL A 100 -22.08 5.18 -1.17
N ASP A 101 -23.06 6.06 -1.05
CA ASP A 101 -24.44 5.78 -1.41
C ASP A 101 -24.63 5.60 -2.92
N SER A 102 -24.13 6.54 -3.72
CA SER A 102 -24.29 6.55 -5.18
C SER A 102 -23.70 5.33 -5.88
N TYR A 103 -22.59 4.79 -5.36
CA TYR A 103 -21.90 3.65 -5.94
C TYR A 103 -22.07 2.36 -5.14
N GLU A 104 -22.95 2.35 -4.15
CA GLU A 104 -23.23 1.16 -3.34
C GLU A 104 -21.98 0.54 -2.71
N LEU A 105 -21.08 1.39 -2.21
CA LEU A 105 -19.83 0.94 -1.58
C LEU A 105 -20.11 0.28 -0.23
N ASP A 106 -19.35 -0.76 0.07
CA ASP A 106 -19.45 -1.49 1.37
C ASP A 106 -18.56 -0.86 2.43
N GLY A 107 -17.56 -0.12 2.04
CA GLY A 107 -16.60 0.51 2.94
C GLY A 107 -15.85 1.66 2.31
N VAL A 108 -15.12 2.35 3.17
CA VAL A 108 -14.24 3.46 2.85
C VAL A 108 -12.83 3.09 3.32
N ASN A 109 -11.86 3.28 2.45
CA ASN A 109 -10.44 3.14 2.78
C ASN A 109 -9.78 4.52 2.69
N ILE A 110 -9.42 5.08 3.82
CA ILE A 110 -8.78 6.40 3.90
C ILE A 110 -7.28 6.24 3.80
N ASP A 111 -6.71 6.81 2.76
CA ASP A 111 -5.28 6.85 2.49
C ASP A 111 -4.81 8.31 2.42
N PHE A 112 -4.99 9.02 3.53
CA PHE A 112 -4.52 10.39 3.70
C PHE A 112 -3.11 10.35 4.27
N GLU A 113 -2.13 10.79 3.48
CA GLU A 113 -0.71 10.71 3.82
C GLU A 113 -0.07 12.09 4.06
N TYR A 114 -0.71 13.17 3.63
CA TYR A 114 -0.23 14.54 3.83
C TYR A 114 -0.67 15.11 5.18
N ILE A 115 -0.55 14.29 6.21
CA ILE A 115 -0.92 14.67 7.58
C ILE A 115 0.36 15.03 8.33
N SER A 116 0.58 16.34 8.48
CA SER A 116 1.68 16.87 9.29
C SER A 116 1.29 16.90 10.77
N LYS A 117 2.30 16.98 11.63
CA LYS A 117 2.10 16.96 13.09
C LYS A 117 1.15 18.06 13.58
N ASP A 118 1.18 19.23 12.94
CA ASP A 118 0.36 20.39 13.33
C ASP A 118 -1.14 20.23 13.03
N ILE A 119 -1.53 19.24 12.19
CA ILE A 119 -2.93 19.01 11.84
C ILE A 119 -3.45 17.63 12.28
N ILE A 120 -2.72 16.92 13.12
CA ILE A 120 -3.15 15.59 13.55
C ILE A 120 -4.48 15.60 14.29
N ASP A 121 -4.71 16.60 15.14
CA ASP A 121 -5.97 16.72 15.87
C ASP A 121 -7.15 16.98 14.91
N ASP A 122 -6.94 17.76 13.87
CA ASP A 122 -7.92 18.02 12.83
C ASP A 122 -8.21 16.77 12.00
N TYR A 123 -7.18 15.98 11.71
CA TYR A 123 -7.33 14.69 11.03
C TYR A 123 -8.12 13.69 11.88
N LEU A 124 -7.81 13.58 13.16
CA LEU A 124 -8.56 12.73 14.08
C LEU A 124 -10.02 13.17 14.19
N GLN A 125 -10.26 14.49 14.17
CA GLN A 125 -11.62 15.03 14.18
C GLN A 125 -12.38 14.69 12.89
N PHE A 126 -11.72 14.77 11.74
CA PHE A 126 -12.26 14.31 10.47
C PHE A 126 -12.67 12.83 10.55
N LEU A 127 -11.79 11.98 11.09
CA LEU A 127 -12.07 10.55 11.26
C LEU A 127 -13.23 10.29 12.21
N ARG A 128 -13.39 11.09 13.28
CA ARG A 128 -14.55 10.99 14.18
C ARG A 128 -15.85 11.30 13.44
N GLU A 129 -15.88 12.41 12.72
CA GLU A 129 -17.05 12.82 11.93
C GLU A 129 -17.42 11.77 10.89
N LEU A 130 -16.42 11.24 10.16
CA LEU A 130 -16.61 10.19 9.17
C LEU A 130 -17.08 8.88 9.82
N SER A 131 -16.49 8.49 10.95
CA SER A 131 -16.84 7.25 11.64
C SER A 131 -18.32 7.20 12.09
N VAL A 132 -18.85 8.34 12.51
CA VAL A 132 -20.28 8.44 12.90
C VAL A 132 -21.18 8.14 11.71
N GLU A 133 -20.88 8.74 10.56
CA GLU A 133 -21.66 8.53 9.34
C GLU A 133 -21.53 7.09 8.80
N CYS A 134 -20.33 6.54 8.86
CA CYS A 134 -20.09 5.15 8.47
C CYS A 134 -20.90 4.17 9.33
N ARG A 135 -20.91 4.36 10.66
CA ARG A 135 -21.69 3.49 11.59
C ARG A 135 -23.18 3.59 11.34
N LYS A 136 -23.70 4.80 11.16
CA LYS A 136 -25.13 4.99 10.85
C LYS A 136 -25.57 4.23 9.61
N ASN A 137 -24.71 4.14 8.62
CA ASN A 137 -24.99 3.52 7.33
C ASN A 137 -24.43 2.10 7.19
N LYS A 138 -23.85 1.53 8.27
CA LYS A 138 -23.23 0.20 8.29
C LYS A 138 -22.12 0.03 7.25
N ILE A 139 -21.32 1.07 7.09
CA ILE A 139 -20.17 1.14 6.17
C ILE A 139 -18.90 0.88 6.94
N VAL A 140 -18.05 0.01 6.43
CA VAL A 140 -16.74 -0.27 7.01
C VAL A 140 -15.82 0.93 6.84
N LEU A 141 -15.14 1.34 7.90
CA LEU A 141 -14.10 2.35 7.85
C LEU A 141 -12.74 1.70 8.10
N SER A 142 -11.89 1.74 7.09
CA SER A 142 -10.49 1.34 7.18
C SER A 142 -9.57 2.53 6.93
N ILE A 143 -8.44 2.56 7.62
CA ILE A 143 -7.47 3.67 7.55
C ILE A 143 -6.09 3.09 7.26
N ASP A 144 -5.44 3.61 6.22
CA ASP A 144 -4.07 3.24 5.88
C ASP A 144 -3.09 4.10 6.69
N ASN A 145 -2.09 3.46 7.25
CA ASN A 145 -1.02 4.12 7.97
C ASN A 145 0.34 3.70 7.44
N TYR A 146 1.31 4.60 7.49
CA TYR A 146 2.71 4.27 7.27
C TYR A 146 3.20 3.23 8.27
N ALA A 147 4.19 2.44 7.86
CA ALA A 147 5.00 1.68 8.81
C ALA A 147 5.55 2.66 9.87
N PRO A 148 5.46 2.32 11.16
CA PRO A 148 5.92 3.22 12.21
C PRO A 148 7.41 3.57 12.08
N SER A 149 7.71 4.85 12.28
CA SER A 149 9.07 5.39 12.29
C SER A 149 9.15 6.48 13.36
N GLU A 150 10.35 6.98 13.62
CA GLU A 150 10.55 8.13 14.52
C GLU A 150 9.71 9.35 14.09
N TRP A 151 9.44 9.47 12.81
CA TRP A 151 8.74 10.60 12.21
C TRP A 151 7.22 10.46 12.22
N SER A 152 6.68 9.25 12.41
CA SER A 152 5.25 8.98 12.28
C SER A 152 4.54 8.64 13.61
N GLY A 153 5.22 8.78 14.75
CA GLY A 153 4.63 8.51 16.06
C GLY A 153 3.42 9.40 16.40
N TYR A 154 3.37 10.61 15.85
CA TYR A 154 2.28 11.55 16.08
C TYR A 154 0.96 11.15 15.43
N PHE A 155 0.94 10.14 14.55
CA PHE A 155 -0.30 9.68 13.88
C PHE A 155 -1.35 9.15 14.86
N ASP A 156 -0.99 8.85 16.10
CA ASP A 156 -1.90 8.41 17.17
C ASP A 156 -2.76 7.21 16.77
N ARG A 157 -2.10 6.10 16.55
CA ARG A 157 -2.73 4.85 16.08
C ARG A 157 -3.75 4.30 17.07
N GLU A 158 -3.57 4.56 18.35
CA GLU A 158 -4.56 4.18 19.37
C GLU A 158 -5.90 4.88 19.14
N GLN A 159 -5.88 6.20 18.94
CA GLN A 159 -7.10 6.96 18.68
C GLN A 159 -7.72 6.59 17.33
N GLN A 160 -6.90 6.40 16.30
CA GLN A 160 -7.40 5.97 14.99
C GLN A 160 -8.15 4.64 15.09
N LEU A 161 -7.60 3.67 15.81
CA LEU A 161 -8.22 2.34 15.94
C LEU A 161 -9.52 2.36 16.75
N LYS A 162 -9.68 3.34 17.64
CA LYS A 162 -10.96 3.54 18.34
C LYS A 162 -12.08 4.04 17.40
N LEU A 163 -11.71 4.66 16.30
CA LEU A 163 -12.64 5.27 15.34
C LEU A 163 -12.90 4.39 14.14
N ALA A 164 -11.93 3.60 13.72
CA ALA A 164 -11.98 2.75 12.53
C ALA A 164 -12.33 1.31 12.88
N ASP A 165 -12.85 0.58 11.90
CA ASP A 165 -13.01 -0.87 11.99
C ASP A 165 -11.68 -1.58 11.81
N TYR A 166 -10.83 -1.08 10.92
CA TYR A 166 -9.50 -1.62 10.65
C TYR A 166 -8.46 -0.53 10.44
N LEU A 167 -7.25 -0.81 10.93
CA LEU A 167 -6.05 -0.05 10.65
C LEU A 167 -5.17 -0.92 9.75
N ILE A 168 -4.85 -0.43 8.56
CA ILE A 168 -4.01 -1.16 7.59
C ILE A 168 -2.61 -0.55 7.61
N ILE A 169 -1.61 -1.37 7.92
CA ILE A 169 -0.23 -0.90 8.00
C ILE A 169 0.48 -1.19 6.68
N MET A 170 0.95 -0.14 6.04
CA MET A 170 1.68 -0.18 4.77
C MET A 170 3.13 -0.60 5.03
N ASN A 171 3.34 -1.92 5.18
CA ASN A 171 4.62 -2.55 5.49
C ASN A 171 5.53 -2.64 4.28
N TYR A 172 5.80 -1.51 3.63
CA TYR A 172 6.67 -1.42 2.47
C TYR A 172 7.30 -0.02 2.38
N ASP A 173 8.01 0.23 1.30
CA ASP A 173 8.75 1.47 1.06
C ASP A 173 9.85 1.72 2.10
N GLU A 174 10.48 0.64 2.60
CA GLU A 174 11.71 0.73 3.40
C GLU A 174 12.80 1.47 2.61
N HIS A 175 12.93 1.13 1.33
CA HIS A 175 13.76 1.84 0.36
C HIS A 175 12.89 2.30 -0.81
N THR A 176 13.07 3.54 -1.25
CA THR A 176 12.27 4.21 -2.28
C THR A 176 13.17 4.80 -3.36
N SER A 177 12.58 5.32 -4.44
CA SER A 177 13.31 5.91 -5.56
C SER A 177 14.28 7.03 -5.19
N GLY A 178 14.07 7.70 -4.05
CA GLY A 178 14.96 8.76 -3.55
C GLY A 178 16.03 8.28 -2.58
N SER A 179 16.10 6.99 -2.29
CA SER A 179 17.10 6.42 -1.37
C SER A 179 18.50 6.51 -1.95
N LYS A 180 19.48 6.81 -1.10
CA LYS A 180 20.89 6.82 -1.44
C LYS A 180 21.56 5.45 -1.35
N GLU A 181 20.81 4.46 -0.92
CA GLU A 181 21.26 3.09 -0.74
C GLU A 181 20.23 2.14 -1.35
N ALA A 182 20.70 1.18 -2.12
CA ALA A 182 19.87 0.11 -2.66
C ALA A 182 19.42 -0.84 -1.54
N GLY A 183 18.19 -1.26 -1.57
CA GLY A 183 17.68 -2.18 -0.56
C GLY A 183 16.30 -2.72 -0.89
N SER A 184 15.82 -3.61 -0.03
CA SER A 184 14.49 -4.19 -0.13
C SER A 184 13.40 -3.11 0.04
N VAL A 185 12.27 -3.28 -0.62
CA VAL A 185 11.07 -2.49 -0.33
C VAL A 185 10.50 -2.83 1.05
N SER A 186 10.74 -4.05 1.55
CA SER A 186 10.34 -4.47 2.89
C SER A 186 11.11 -5.74 3.27
N SER A 187 12.19 -5.60 4.01
CA SER A 187 12.88 -6.75 4.62
C SER A 187 11.98 -7.39 5.67
N MET A 188 12.22 -8.66 6.00
CA MET A 188 11.41 -9.35 7.03
C MET A 188 11.54 -8.72 8.41
N SER A 189 12.73 -8.23 8.75
CA SER A 189 12.93 -7.50 10.01
C SER A 189 12.18 -6.17 10.04
N TYR A 190 12.19 -5.44 8.94
CA TYR A 190 11.41 -4.21 8.81
C TYR A 190 9.91 -4.47 8.95
N ALA A 191 9.39 -5.46 8.23
CA ALA A 191 7.96 -5.83 8.30
C ALA A 191 7.56 -6.27 9.71
N GLU A 192 8.37 -7.10 10.37
CA GLU A 192 8.08 -7.56 11.73
C GLU A 192 8.12 -6.42 12.74
N ASN A 193 9.13 -5.57 12.68
CA ASN A 193 9.23 -4.40 13.57
C ASN A 193 8.06 -3.43 13.37
N SER A 194 7.65 -3.23 12.13
CA SER A 194 6.48 -2.41 11.80
C SER A 194 5.20 -2.95 12.44
N ILE A 195 4.99 -4.25 12.37
CA ILE A 195 3.83 -4.92 13.00
C ILE A 195 3.89 -4.77 14.52
N LYS A 196 5.03 -5.10 15.13
CA LYS A 196 5.23 -5.03 16.59
C LYS A 196 4.99 -3.61 17.11
N GLU A 197 5.58 -2.62 16.47
CA GLU A 197 5.45 -1.23 16.90
C GLU A 197 4.04 -0.71 16.70
N THR A 198 3.37 -1.11 15.62
CA THR A 198 1.95 -0.76 15.40
C THR A 198 1.06 -1.33 16.50
N ILE A 199 1.24 -2.58 16.86
CA ILE A 199 0.49 -3.22 17.96
C ILE A 199 0.77 -2.50 19.29
N ASN A 200 2.02 -2.16 19.55
CA ASN A 200 2.42 -1.44 20.75
C ASN A 200 1.74 -0.08 20.86
N GLN A 201 1.68 0.69 19.76
CA GLN A 201 1.04 1.99 19.72
C GLN A 201 -0.49 1.90 19.76
N ALA A 202 -1.08 0.99 18.99
CA ALA A 202 -2.54 0.80 18.91
C ALA A 202 -3.13 0.05 20.11
N LYS A 203 -2.31 -0.71 20.82
CA LYS A 203 -2.68 -1.54 21.98
C LYS A 203 -3.69 -2.65 21.66
N ASP A 204 -3.78 -3.03 20.40
CA ASP A 204 -4.70 -4.06 19.91
C ASP A 204 -4.18 -4.60 18.58
N SER A 205 -4.19 -5.93 18.41
CA SER A 205 -3.83 -6.57 17.15
C SER A 205 -5.05 -7.04 16.35
N SER A 206 -6.20 -7.19 17.02
CA SER A 206 -7.38 -7.87 16.45
C SER A 206 -8.04 -7.15 15.30
N ARG A 207 -7.74 -5.86 15.07
CA ARG A 207 -8.27 -5.04 13.99
C ARG A 207 -7.18 -4.39 13.14
N ILE A 208 -5.94 -4.90 13.24
CA ILE A 208 -4.82 -4.47 12.40
C ILE A 208 -4.70 -5.43 11.22
N VAL A 209 -4.60 -4.87 10.02
CA VAL A 209 -4.35 -5.60 8.78
C VAL A 209 -2.94 -5.27 8.30
N GLY A 210 -2.15 -6.28 7.97
CA GLY A 210 -0.80 -6.08 7.47
C GLY A 210 -0.76 -6.04 5.95
N ALA A 211 -0.16 -5.01 5.38
CA ALA A 211 0.00 -4.92 3.94
C ALA A 211 1.23 -5.68 3.46
N ILE A 212 1.10 -6.27 2.28
CA ILE A 212 2.14 -7.04 1.57
C ILE A 212 2.38 -6.36 0.23
N PRO A 213 3.65 -6.04 -0.12
CA PRO A 213 3.96 -5.55 -1.46
C PRO A 213 3.91 -6.70 -2.47
N PHE A 214 3.26 -6.48 -3.61
CA PHE A 214 3.34 -7.35 -4.79
C PHE A 214 4.34 -6.82 -5.82
N TYR A 215 5.04 -5.75 -5.48
CA TYR A 215 6.07 -5.13 -6.28
C TYR A 215 7.41 -5.19 -5.57
N THR A 216 8.45 -5.03 -6.34
CA THR A 216 9.82 -4.82 -5.87
C THR A 216 10.44 -3.65 -6.62
N ARG A 217 11.72 -3.40 -6.39
CA ARG A 217 12.48 -2.39 -7.13
C ARG A 217 13.74 -3.02 -7.72
N ALA A 218 13.94 -2.78 -9.01
CA ALA A 218 15.21 -3.05 -9.65
C ALA A 218 16.13 -1.84 -9.44
N TRP A 219 17.19 -2.03 -8.69
CA TRP A 219 18.17 -0.99 -8.40
C TRP A 219 19.24 -1.00 -9.47
N LYS A 220 19.56 0.18 -10.00
CA LYS A 220 20.52 0.38 -11.10
C LYS A 220 21.62 1.32 -10.62
N GLU A 221 22.79 0.76 -10.35
CA GLU A 221 23.97 1.49 -9.91
C GLU A 221 24.90 1.65 -11.11
N THR A 222 25.13 2.90 -11.55
CA THR A 222 25.98 3.20 -12.70
C THR A 222 27.12 4.14 -12.27
N PRO A 223 28.40 3.76 -12.48
CA PRO A 223 29.53 4.65 -12.19
C PRO A 223 29.33 6.02 -12.84
N GLU A 224 29.76 7.07 -12.16
CA GLU A 224 29.56 8.46 -12.59
C GLU A 224 29.98 8.69 -14.05
N GLU A 225 31.14 8.16 -14.45
CA GLU A 225 31.69 8.32 -15.80
C GLU A 225 30.85 7.71 -16.92
N TYR A 226 29.97 6.74 -16.60
CA TYR A 226 29.11 6.05 -17.57
C TYR A 226 27.64 6.41 -17.43
N SER A 227 27.31 7.27 -16.46
CA SER A 227 25.91 7.63 -16.15
C SER A 227 25.42 8.79 -17.02
N ASP A 228 24.14 8.77 -17.35
CA ASP A 228 23.44 9.91 -17.94
C ASP A 228 22.91 10.92 -16.89
N GLY A 229 23.23 10.70 -15.61
CA GLY A 229 22.79 11.53 -14.50
C GLY A 229 21.41 11.16 -13.93
N THR A 230 20.79 10.09 -14.42
CA THR A 230 19.50 9.61 -13.90
C THR A 230 19.68 8.97 -12.51
N GLY A 231 18.85 9.36 -11.58
CA GLY A 231 18.85 8.82 -10.23
C GLY A 231 19.50 9.74 -9.20
N VAL A 232 19.88 9.17 -8.06
CA VAL A 232 20.50 9.88 -6.95
C VAL A 232 22.03 9.77 -7.06
N PHE A 233 22.71 10.91 -6.99
CA PHE A 233 24.18 10.92 -6.94
C PHE A 233 24.64 10.45 -5.56
N VAL A 234 25.55 9.46 -5.55
CA VAL A 234 26.13 8.89 -4.34
C VAL A 234 27.66 9.03 -4.39
N GLU A 235 28.21 9.70 -3.40
CA GLU A 235 29.66 9.77 -3.21
C GLU A 235 30.15 8.51 -2.52
N ASP A 236 31.14 7.85 -3.14
CA ASP A 236 31.78 6.68 -2.57
C ASP A 236 33.30 6.82 -2.75
N ALA A 237 33.98 7.30 -1.73
CA ALA A 237 35.40 7.54 -1.74
C ALA A 237 36.22 6.25 -1.91
N ALA A 238 35.68 5.09 -1.55
CA ALA A 238 36.38 3.81 -1.61
C ALA A 238 36.29 3.16 -2.99
N ASN A 239 35.12 3.26 -3.67
CA ASN A 239 34.84 2.51 -4.90
C ASN A 239 34.51 3.40 -6.10
N GLY A 240 34.50 4.71 -5.91
CA GLY A 240 34.14 5.69 -6.93
C GLY A 240 32.67 6.07 -6.87
N ASN A 241 32.39 7.33 -7.21
CA ASN A 241 31.04 7.88 -7.20
C ASN A 241 30.16 7.21 -8.25
N TYR A 242 28.88 7.16 -7.96
CA TYR A 242 27.89 6.54 -8.85
C TYR A 242 26.53 7.22 -8.76
N TYR A 243 25.67 6.94 -9.72
CA TYR A 243 24.25 7.27 -9.68
C TYR A 243 23.44 6.03 -9.39
N LEU A 244 22.50 6.16 -8.47
CA LEU A 244 21.58 5.09 -8.07
C LEU A 244 20.17 5.45 -8.53
N ALA A 245 19.66 4.71 -9.50
CA ALA A 245 18.28 4.77 -9.95
C ALA A 245 17.54 3.52 -9.55
N SER A 246 16.23 3.57 -9.52
CA SER A 246 15.42 2.37 -9.32
C SER A 246 14.11 2.45 -10.09
N GLU A 247 13.56 1.28 -10.37
CA GLU A 247 12.32 1.08 -11.10
C GLU A 247 11.47 0.08 -10.34
N ALA A 248 10.20 0.43 -10.09
CA ALA A 248 9.26 -0.50 -9.49
C ALA A 248 8.87 -1.57 -10.51
N LEU A 249 8.91 -2.83 -10.13
CA LEU A 249 8.56 -3.98 -10.96
C LEU A 249 7.58 -4.90 -10.23
N GLY A 250 6.58 -5.39 -10.95
CA GLY A 250 5.77 -6.52 -10.49
C GLY A 250 6.59 -7.83 -10.52
N MET A 251 6.01 -8.89 -9.97
CA MET A 251 6.70 -10.17 -9.81
C MET A 251 7.13 -10.81 -11.14
N GLU A 252 6.25 -10.80 -12.15
CA GLU A 252 6.58 -11.35 -13.48
C GLU A 252 7.68 -10.56 -14.18
N ALA A 253 7.62 -9.23 -14.11
CA ALA A 253 8.61 -8.36 -14.72
C ALA A 253 10.00 -8.57 -14.10
N ALA A 254 10.07 -8.73 -12.78
CA ALA A 254 11.33 -9.05 -12.09
C ALA A 254 11.88 -10.42 -12.51
N GLU A 255 11.03 -11.45 -12.61
CA GLU A 255 11.43 -12.79 -13.07
C GLU A 255 11.94 -12.76 -14.50
N LYS A 256 11.24 -12.08 -15.40
CA LYS A 256 11.70 -11.90 -16.79
C LYS A 256 13.05 -11.20 -16.86
N ALA A 257 13.29 -10.19 -16.01
CA ALA A 257 14.55 -9.45 -16.00
C ALA A 257 15.74 -10.35 -15.64
N TYR A 258 15.66 -11.10 -14.54
CA TYR A 258 16.77 -11.94 -14.14
C TYR A 258 16.93 -13.20 -15.03
N ASN A 259 15.85 -13.74 -15.57
CA ASN A 259 15.93 -14.84 -16.55
C ASN A 259 16.63 -14.39 -17.84
N ARG A 260 16.31 -13.19 -18.32
CA ARG A 260 16.98 -12.60 -19.50
C ARG A 260 18.47 -12.40 -19.25
N ALA A 261 18.83 -12.03 -18.02
CA ALA A 261 20.24 -11.88 -17.64
C ALA A 261 20.95 -13.22 -17.40
N GLY A 262 20.23 -14.33 -17.38
CA GLY A 262 20.80 -15.66 -17.19
C GLY A 262 21.27 -15.93 -15.76
N VAL A 263 20.73 -15.22 -14.77
CA VAL A 263 21.08 -15.41 -13.35
C VAL A 263 19.96 -16.10 -12.60
N LYS A 264 20.33 -16.74 -11.50
CA LYS A 264 19.37 -17.42 -10.61
C LYS A 264 19.34 -16.72 -9.24
N PRO A 265 18.15 -16.65 -8.62
CA PRO A 265 18.06 -16.12 -7.26
C PRO A 265 18.85 -16.94 -6.25
N SER A 266 19.39 -16.22 -5.25
CA SER A 266 19.95 -16.82 -4.04
C SER A 266 19.26 -16.20 -2.82
N PHE A 267 19.13 -16.96 -1.76
CA PHE A 267 18.48 -16.49 -0.54
C PHE A 267 19.39 -15.54 0.25
N ASP A 268 18.90 -14.32 0.49
CA ASP A 268 19.57 -13.34 1.34
C ASP A 268 19.04 -13.42 2.77
N LYS A 269 19.86 -13.91 3.68
CA LYS A 269 19.49 -14.08 5.09
C LYS A 269 19.24 -12.76 5.81
N THR A 270 19.88 -11.68 5.35
CA THR A 270 19.74 -10.35 5.97
C THR A 270 18.34 -9.79 5.78
N THR A 271 17.81 -9.90 4.57
CA THR A 271 16.46 -9.43 4.24
C THR A 271 15.38 -10.49 4.41
N GLY A 272 15.77 -11.78 4.41
CA GLY A 272 14.82 -12.90 4.41
C GLY A 272 14.14 -13.10 3.05
N GLN A 273 14.76 -12.63 1.98
CA GLN A 273 14.22 -12.66 0.63
C GLN A 273 15.19 -13.31 -0.36
N ASN A 274 14.66 -13.81 -1.46
CA ASN A 274 15.49 -14.18 -2.60
C ASN A 274 16.01 -12.91 -3.28
N PHE A 275 17.24 -13.00 -3.77
CA PHE A 275 18.00 -11.86 -4.29
C PHE A 275 18.70 -12.21 -5.58
N VAL A 276 18.74 -11.27 -6.52
CA VAL A 276 19.54 -11.36 -7.74
C VAL A 276 20.36 -10.10 -7.91
N THR A 277 21.57 -10.28 -8.47
CA THR A 277 22.41 -9.17 -8.93
C THR A 277 23.09 -9.58 -10.23
N TYR A 278 23.20 -8.65 -11.17
CA TYR A 278 23.85 -8.88 -12.46
C TYR A 278 24.32 -7.57 -13.09
N GLN A 279 25.22 -7.70 -14.06
CA GLN A 279 25.72 -6.56 -14.82
C GLN A 279 24.93 -6.38 -16.11
N LYS A 280 24.58 -5.15 -16.44
CA LYS A 280 24.02 -4.75 -17.72
C LYS A 280 24.84 -3.58 -18.25
N GLY A 281 25.83 -3.86 -19.11
CA GLY A 281 26.83 -2.87 -19.48
C GLY A 281 27.67 -2.46 -18.28
N HIS A 282 27.74 -1.17 -18.01
CA HIS A 282 28.42 -0.62 -16.83
C HIS A 282 27.53 -0.50 -15.60
N THR A 283 26.26 -0.88 -15.71
CA THR A 283 25.27 -0.79 -14.63
C THR A 283 25.17 -2.11 -13.87
N THR A 284 25.24 -2.05 -12.55
CA THR A 284 24.92 -3.17 -11.67
C THR A 284 23.44 -3.12 -11.32
N VAL A 285 22.71 -4.18 -11.62
CA VAL A 285 21.29 -4.33 -11.27
C VAL A 285 21.18 -5.24 -10.06
N SER A 286 20.40 -4.82 -9.07
CA SER A 286 20.15 -5.60 -7.85
C SER A 286 18.66 -5.58 -7.55
N ILE A 287 18.07 -6.76 -7.24
CA ILE A 287 16.65 -6.91 -6.96
C ILE A 287 16.47 -7.86 -5.78
N TRP A 288 15.82 -7.37 -4.72
CA TRP A 288 15.29 -8.22 -3.65
C TRP A 288 13.88 -8.61 -4.05
N LEU A 289 13.66 -9.90 -4.28
CA LEU A 289 12.44 -10.39 -4.95
C LEU A 289 11.25 -10.45 -4.01
N GLU A 290 10.09 -10.04 -4.50
CA GLU A 290 8.81 -10.49 -3.99
C GLU A 290 8.39 -11.72 -4.78
N ASP A 291 8.16 -12.81 -4.07
CA ASP A 291 7.85 -14.12 -4.63
C ASP A 291 7.14 -15.01 -3.60
N GLU A 292 7.00 -16.29 -3.89
CA GLU A 292 6.38 -17.26 -2.98
C GLU A 292 7.07 -17.29 -1.61
N THR A 293 8.40 -17.19 -1.58
CA THR A 293 9.19 -17.22 -0.34
C THR A 293 8.86 -16.02 0.55
N SER A 294 8.88 -14.81 -0.02
CA SER A 294 8.62 -13.59 0.75
C SER A 294 7.16 -13.48 1.18
N VAL A 295 6.22 -13.78 0.29
CA VAL A 295 4.78 -13.72 0.62
C VAL A 295 4.44 -14.70 1.73
N LYS A 296 4.95 -15.93 1.68
CA LYS A 296 4.77 -16.91 2.75
C LYS A 296 5.30 -16.39 4.09
N SER A 297 6.51 -15.86 4.11
CA SER A 297 7.12 -15.32 5.33
C SER A 297 6.32 -14.15 5.90
N ARG A 298 5.78 -13.28 5.05
CA ARG A 298 4.93 -12.16 5.49
C ARG A 298 3.62 -12.63 6.08
N LEU A 299 2.97 -13.61 5.47
CA LEU A 299 1.74 -14.21 6.00
C LEU A 299 1.97 -14.91 7.33
N GLU A 300 3.12 -15.58 7.50
CA GLU A 300 3.53 -16.18 8.78
C GLU A 300 3.68 -15.13 9.88
N LEU A 301 4.22 -13.94 9.56
CA LEU A 301 4.27 -12.81 10.51
C LEU A 301 2.86 -12.37 10.93
N MET A 302 1.94 -12.25 10.00
CA MET A 302 0.57 -11.85 10.30
C MET A 302 -0.13 -12.87 11.18
N LYS A 303 0.11 -14.15 10.96
CA LYS A 303 -0.39 -15.23 11.79
C LYS A 303 0.24 -15.22 13.19
N LYS A 304 1.55 -15.02 13.26
CA LYS A 304 2.32 -14.95 14.52
C LYS A 304 1.76 -13.86 15.45
N TYR A 305 1.41 -12.72 14.91
CA TYR A 305 0.90 -11.57 15.66
C TYR A 305 -0.62 -11.49 15.71
N ASN A 306 -1.31 -12.52 15.21
CA ASN A 306 -2.76 -12.62 15.23
C ASN A 306 -3.46 -11.38 14.64
N LEU A 307 -3.03 -10.94 13.46
CA LEU A 307 -3.60 -9.81 12.78
C LEU A 307 -5.00 -10.14 12.21
N ALA A 308 -5.78 -9.11 11.92
CA ALA A 308 -7.12 -9.23 11.35
C ALA A 308 -7.13 -9.71 9.89
N GLY A 309 -5.98 -9.70 9.23
CA GLY A 309 -5.86 -10.12 7.84
C GLY A 309 -4.69 -9.52 7.12
N ALA A 310 -4.74 -9.60 5.80
CA ALA A 310 -3.72 -9.10 4.90
C ALA A 310 -4.31 -8.17 3.83
N ALA A 311 -3.49 -7.24 3.35
CA ALA A 311 -3.80 -6.38 2.22
C ALA A 311 -2.64 -6.42 1.23
N TYR A 312 -2.92 -6.28 -0.07
CA TYR A 312 -1.92 -6.48 -1.12
C TYR A 312 -1.81 -5.25 -2.02
N TRP A 313 -0.64 -4.68 -2.13
CA TRP A 313 -0.35 -3.61 -3.05
C TRP A 313 0.51 -4.09 -4.21
N SER A 314 -0.02 -4.28 -5.40
CA SER A 314 -1.40 -4.11 -5.83
C SER A 314 -1.79 -5.21 -6.81
N LEU A 315 -3.07 -5.38 -6.97
CA LEU A 315 -3.68 -6.38 -7.86
C LEU A 315 -3.17 -6.22 -9.29
N GLY A 316 -2.70 -7.31 -9.89
CA GLY A 316 -2.09 -7.34 -11.21
C GLY A 316 -0.56 -7.35 -11.20
N GLN A 317 0.08 -7.04 -10.06
CA GLN A 317 1.56 -7.11 -9.93
C GLN A 317 2.05 -8.49 -9.50
N GLU A 318 1.17 -9.35 -8.99
CA GLU A 318 1.50 -10.68 -8.51
C GLU A 318 1.63 -11.71 -9.66
N LYS A 319 2.36 -12.77 -9.38
CA LYS A 319 2.28 -14.02 -10.15
C LYS A 319 1.08 -14.82 -9.67
N ALA A 320 0.45 -15.56 -10.57
CA ALA A 320 -0.79 -16.30 -10.28
C ALA A 320 -0.62 -17.36 -9.17
N ASP A 321 0.54 -17.98 -9.06
CA ASP A 321 0.83 -19.01 -8.05
C ASP A 321 0.90 -18.47 -6.60
N ILE A 322 1.09 -17.15 -6.44
CA ILE A 322 1.04 -16.49 -5.12
C ILE A 322 -0.29 -16.75 -4.41
N TRP A 323 -1.37 -16.85 -5.16
CA TRP A 323 -2.70 -17.08 -4.60
C TRP A 323 -2.84 -18.45 -3.92
N ASN A 324 -2.05 -19.43 -4.30
CA ASN A 324 -2.02 -20.72 -3.60
C ASN A 324 -1.40 -20.59 -2.20
N ILE A 325 -0.43 -19.71 -2.05
CA ILE A 325 0.18 -19.40 -0.75
C ILE A 325 -0.81 -18.64 0.15
N ILE A 326 -1.51 -17.69 -0.41
CA ILE A 326 -2.53 -16.89 0.29
C ILE A 326 -3.69 -17.78 0.73
N ASP A 327 -4.16 -18.69 -0.14
CA ASP A 327 -5.18 -19.69 0.13
C ASP A 327 -4.87 -20.46 1.44
N GLN A 328 -3.66 -20.97 1.57
CA GLN A 328 -3.21 -21.70 2.76
C GLN A 328 -3.25 -20.86 4.05
N TYR A 329 -3.09 -19.55 3.96
CA TYR A 329 -3.18 -18.68 5.12
C TYR A 329 -4.61 -18.48 5.60
N PHE A 330 -5.58 -18.51 4.69
CA PHE A 330 -7.00 -18.30 5.00
C PHE A 330 -7.77 -19.59 5.28
N GLU A 331 -7.17 -20.78 5.02
CA GLU A 331 -7.70 -22.08 5.46
C GLU A 331 -7.61 -22.20 7.00
#